data_4722533197107a9f9651bd11062affcf
#
_entry.id   4722533197107a9f9651bd11062affcf
#
_cell.length_a   1.000
_cell.length_b   1.000
_cell.length_c   1.000
_cell.angle_alpha   90.00
_cell.angle_beta   90.00
_cell.angle_gamma   90.00
#
_symmetry.space_group_name_H-M   'P 1'
#
loop_
_entity.id
_entity.type
_entity.pdbx_description
1 polymer ?
#
loop_
_entity_poly.entity_id
_entity_poly.type
_entity_poly.pdbx_seq_one_letter_code
_entity_poly.pdbx_strand_id
1 'polypeptide(L)'
;MPPPQKGYKTINHRDVQYRWIMQNRRGVNELVIEASAPVNGQNIIAELPRIVSYDMVTAAIDFGNANGWKMNESGAPFRCKWERKAFHLPAQ
;
A
#
# COMPACT_ATOMS: atom_id res chain seq x y z
N MET A 1 -7.70 -7.15 21.52
CA MET A 1 -8.21 -5.98 20.80
C MET A 1 -7.08 -5.35 19.97
N PRO A 2 -7.30 -5.14 18.71
CA PRO A 2 -6.24 -4.54 17.90
C PRO A 2 -5.95 -3.12 18.37
N PRO A 3 -4.72 -2.66 18.21
CA PRO A 3 -4.39 -1.29 18.56
C PRO A 3 -5.15 -0.31 17.70
N PRO A 4 -5.37 0.90 18.20
CA PRO A 4 -5.99 1.93 17.39
C PRO A 4 -5.17 2.20 16.14
N GLN A 5 -5.86 2.59 15.10
CA GLN A 5 -5.25 2.85 13.79
C GLN A 5 -4.63 4.24 13.75
N LYS A 6 -3.76 4.51 14.69
CA LYS A 6 -3.10 5.82 14.77
C LYS A 6 -2.17 5.99 13.57
N GLY A 7 -2.26 7.16 12.98
CA GLY A 7 -1.39 7.48 11.85
C GLY A 7 -1.90 7.02 10.51
N TYR A 8 -2.88 6.14 10.47
CA TYR A 8 -3.50 5.78 9.20
C TYR A 8 -4.31 6.92 8.64
N LYS A 9 -4.20 7.12 7.35
CA LYS A 9 -4.99 8.10 6.61
C LYS A 9 -5.91 7.34 5.67
N THR A 10 -7.05 7.95 5.33
CA THR A 10 -7.97 7.34 4.39
C THR A 10 -7.86 8.03 3.05
N ILE A 11 -8.14 7.28 2.00
CA ILE A 11 -8.18 7.80 0.64
C ILE A 11 -9.25 7.04 -0.13
N ASN A 12 -10.02 7.76 -0.93
CA ASN A 12 -11.00 7.15 -1.83
C ASN A 12 -10.42 7.17 -3.24
N HIS A 13 -10.44 6.03 -3.88
CA HIS A 13 -9.89 5.91 -5.23
C HIS A 13 -10.73 4.91 -6.01
N ARG A 14 -11.26 5.35 -7.13
CA ARG A 14 -12.13 4.53 -7.99
C ARG A 14 -13.28 3.89 -7.18
N ASP A 15 -13.91 4.72 -6.36
CA ASP A 15 -15.08 4.35 -5.55
C ASP A 15 -14.81 3.32 -4.46
N VAL A 16 -13.54 3.12 -4.10
CA VAL A 16 -13.15 2.24 -3.01
C VAL A 16 -12.39 3.04 -1.97
N GLN A 17 -12.71 2.82 -0.71
CA GLN A 17 -11.98 3.47 0.38
C GLN A 17 -10.83 2.60 0.83
N TYR A 18 -9.67 3.22 0.96
CA TYR A 18 -8.45 2.55 1.43
C TYR A 18 -7.89 3.30 2.62
N ARG A 19 -7.05 2.62 3.40
CA ARG A 19 -6.28 3.23 4.48
C ARG A 19 -4.80 3.03 4.16
N TRP A 20 -4.01 4.01 4.52
CA TRP A 20 -2.57 3.89 4.29
C TRP A 20 -1.79 4.56 5.39
N ILE A 21 -0.56 4.10 5.59
CA ILE A 21 0.36 4.66 6.57
C ILE A 21 1.79 4.50 6.02
N MET A 22 2.64 5.46 6.38
CA MET A 22 4.06 5.34 6.10
C MET A 22 4.76 4.84 7.35
N GLN A 23 5.67 3.90 7.18
CA GLN A 23 6.51 3.43 8.27
C GLN A 23 7.94 3.34 7.79
N ASN A 24 8.88 3.45 8.73
CA ASN A 24 10.28 3.25 8.43
C ASN A 24 10.71 1.94 9.07
N ARG A 25 11.29 1.08 8.27
CA ARG A 25 11.71 -0.23 8.72
C ARG A 25 13.13 -0.46 8.24
N ARG A 26 14.06 -0.51 9.21
CA ARG A 26 15.49 -0.70 8.91
C ARG A 26 16.03 0.32 7.92
N GLY A 27 15.59 1.57 8.08
CA GLY A 27 16.05 2.64 7.21
C GLY A 27 15.32 2.74 5.88
N VAL A 28 14.34 1.87 5.63
CA VAL A 28 13.57 1.89 4.39
C VAL A 28 12.18 2.42 4.68
N ASN A 29 11.73 3.37 3.88
CA ASN A 29 10.37 3.87 4.00
C ASN A 29 9.42 2.92 3.28
N GLU A 30 8.39 2.49 3.97
CA GLU A 30 7.38 1.59 3.40
C GLU A 30 6.01 2.22 3.50
N LEU A 31 5.29 2.23 2.40
CA LEU A 31 3.90 2.63 2.35
C LEU A 31 3.06 1.37 2.46
N VAL A 32 2.23 1.32 3.51
CA VAL A 32 1.33 0.18 3.71
C VAL A 32 -0.08 0.61 3.37
N ILE A 33 -0.73 -0.09 2.46
CA ILE A 33 -2.08 0.23 2.00
C ILE A 33 -2.96 -0.99 2.21
N GLU A 34 -4.17 -0.75 2.73
CA GLU A 34 -5.16 -1.80 2.84
C GLU A 34 -6.53 -1.24 2.51
N ALA A 35 -7.43 -2.09 2.06
CA ALA A 35 -8.81 -1.67 1.86
C ALA A 35 -9.48 -1.50 3.22
N SER A 36 -10.33 -0.50 3.36
CA SER A 36 -11.05 -0.29 4.60
C SER A 36 -12.06 -1.41 4.87
N ALA A 37 -12.53 -2.04 3.83
CA ALA A 37 -13.40 -3.21 3.91
C ALA A 37 -13.21 -4.05 2.65
N PRO A 38 -13.08 -5.37 2.78
CA PRO A 38 -13.03 -6.17 4.02
C PRO A 38 -11.75 -5.95 4.81
N VAL A 39 -11.81 -6.19 6.11
CA VAL A 39 -10.72 -5.83 7.00
C VAL A 39 -9.49 -6.71 6.86
N ASN A 40 -9.64 -7.95 6.45
CA ASN A 40 -8.54 -8.91 6.44
C ASN A 40 -8.03 -9.25 5.05
N GLY A 41 -8.16 -8.30 4.12
CA GLY A 41 -7.62 -8.50 2.77
C GLY A 41 -6.10 -8.37 2.72
N GLN A 42 -5.56 -8.72 1.59
CA GLN A 42 -4.13 -8.60 1.35
C GLN A 42 -3.72 -7.12 1.38
N ASN A 43 -2.60 -6.82 2.01
CA ASN A 43 -2.07 -5.46 2.05
C ASN A 43 -1.06 -5.25 0.94
N ILE A 44 -0.90 -3.99 0.53
CA ILE A 44 0.22 -3.59 -0.32
C ILE A 44 1.32 -3.04 0.60
N ILE A 45 2.55 -3.46 0.38
CA ILE A 45 3.71 -2.85 1.01
C ILE A 45 4.63 -2.35 -0.10
N ALA A 46 4.75 -1.04 -0.21
CA ALA A 46 5.52 -0.42 -1.27
C ALA A 46 6.73 0.29 -0.68
N GLU A 47 7.92 -0.04 -1.16
CA GLU A 47 9.14 0.69 -0.78
C GLU A 47 9.19 1.98 -1.56
N LEU A 48 9.38 3.08 -0.84
CA LEU A 48 9.33 4.41 -1.43
C LEU A 48 10.55 5.23 -1.04
N PRO A 49 10.83 6.28 -1.80
CA PRO A 49 11.81 7.27 -1.38
C PRO A 49 11.26 8.09 -0.20
N ARG A 50 12.02 9.04 0.24
CA ARG A 50 11.74 9.85 1.42
C ARG A 50 10.39 10.57 1.41
N ILE A 51 9.95 11.02 0.24
CA ILE A 51 8.75 11.86 0.10
C ILE A 51 7.63 11.07 -0.55
N VAL A 52 6.44 11.18 0.01
CA VAL A 52 5.26 10.49 -0.51
C VAL A 52 4.19 11.53 -0.83
N SER A 53 3.60 11.43 -2.00
CA SER A 53 2.47 12.26 -2.41
C SER A 53 1.23 11.38 -2.54
N TYR A 54 0.07 12.02 -2.58
CA TYR A 54 -1.17 11.29 -2.84
C TYR A 54 -1.12 10.55 -4.17
N ASP A 55 -0.44 11.15 -5.17
CA ASP A 55 -0.32 10.50 -6.47
C ASP A 55 0.43 9.18 -6.36
N MET A 56 1.42 9.10 -5.47
CA MET A 56 2.14 7.85 -5.25
C MET A 56 1.24 6.81 -4.59
N VAL A 57 0.38 7.22 -3.67
CA VAL A 57 -0.55 6.30 -3.02
C VAL A 57 -1.53 5.72 -4.05
N THR A 58 -2.14 6.56 -4.87
CA THR A 58 -3.08 6.08 -5.88
C THR A 58 -2.38 5.25 -6.95
N ALA A 59 -1.16 5.62 -7.32
CA ALA A 59 -0.37 4.85 -8.27
C ALA A 59 -0.04 3.46 -7.73
N ALA A 60 0.25 3.36 -6.43
CA ALA A 60 0.51 2.06 -5.81
C ALA A 60 -0.75 1.18 -5.85
N ILE A 61 -1.91 1.77 -5.58
CA ILE A 61 -3.17 1.04 -5.63
C ILE A 61 -3.42 0.52 -7.06
N ASP A 62 -3.25 1.39 -8.05
CA ASP A 62 -3.45 0.98 -9.45
C ASP A 62 -2.44 -0.08 -9.87
N PHE A 63 -1.20 0.06 -9.45
CA PHE A 63 -0.17 -0.93 -9.75
C PHE A 63 -0.54 -2.28 -9.15
N GLY A 64 -1.00 -2.29 -7.88
CA GLY A 64 -1.41 -3.51 -7.22
C GLY A 64 -2.55 -4.19 -7.96
N ASN A 65 -3.58 -3.41 -8.32
CA ASN A 65 -4.73 -3.95 -9.04
C ASN A 65 -4.35 -4.53 -10.40
N ALA A 66 -3.39 -3.91 -11.08
CA ALA A 66 -2.93 -4.38 -12.37
C ALA A 66 -2.05 -5.62 -12.28
N ASN A 67 -1.49 -5.90 -11.10
CA ASN A 67 -0.50 -6.96 -10.92
C ASN A 67 -0.93 -8.06 -9.95
N GLY A 68 -2.24 -8.17 -9.70
CA GLY A 68 -2.76 -9.31 -8.95
C GLY A 68 -2.97 -9.12 -7.46
N TRP A 69 -2.94 -7.90 -6.99
CA TRP A 69 -3.27 -7.62 -5.60
C TRP A 69 -4.73 -8.00 -5.32
N LYS A 70 -4.95 -8.76 -4.25
CA LYS A 70 -6.27 -9.28 -3.89
C LYS A 70 -6.76 -8.64 -2.60
N MET A 71 -7.33 -7.45 -2.69
CA MET A 71 -7.81 -6.75 -1.51
C MET A 71 -8.93 -7.49 -0.76
N ASN A 72 -9.59 -8.43 -1.43
CA ASN A 72 -10.69 -9.20 -0.86
C ASN A 72 -10.27 -10.53 -0.28
N GLU A 73 -9.00 -10.90 -0.38
CA GLU A 73 -8.53 -12.20 0.05
C GLU A 73 -7.35 -12.03 0.99
N SER A 74 -7.30 -12.83 2.03
CA SER A 74 -6.16 -12.80 2.92
C SER A 74 -4.96 -13.46 2.25
N GLY A 75 -3.78 -13.08 2.70
CA GLY A 75 -2.55 -13.65 2.14
C GLY A 75 -1.36 -12.80 2.51
N ALA A 76 -0.19 -13.22 2.04
CA ALA A 76 1.03 -12.46 2.25
C ALA A 76 0.91 -11.09 1.58
N PRO A 77 1.60 -10.07 2.11
CA PRO A 77 1.51 -8.74 1.53
C PRO A 77 1.96 -8.73 0.06
N PHE A 78 1.25 -7.93 -0.73
CA PHE A 78 1.68 -7.65 -2.09
C PHE A 78 2.79 -6.61 -2.01
N ARG A 79 3.97 -6.93 -2.52
CA ARG A 79 5.12 -6.03 -2.39
C ARG A 79 5.49 -5.40 -3.72
N CYS A 80 5.85 -4.12 -3.67
CA CYS A 80 6.36 -3.41 -4.83
C CYS A 80 7.37 -2.37 -4.39
N LYS A 81 8.03 -1.74 -5.34
CA LYS A 81 9.10 -0.81 -5.06
C LYS A 81 9.04 0.35 -6.06
N TRP A 82 9.24 1.55 -5.58
CA TRP A 82 9.27 2.74 -6.43
C TRP A 82 10.69 2.97 -6.92
N GLU A 83 10.87 2.92 -8.23
CA GLU A 83 12.15 3.21 -8.85
C GLU A 83 11.90 3.89 -10.18
N ARG A 84 12.72 4.90 -10.48
CA ARG A 84 12.66 5.58 -11.78
C ARG A 84 11.28 6.08 -12.13
N LYS A 85 10.60 6.67 -11.12
CA LYS A 85 9.29 7.28 -11.27
C LYS A 85 8.16 6.30 -11.56
N ALA A 86 8.34 5.04 -11.22
CA ALA A 86 7.29 4.04 -11.39
C ALA A 86 7.43 2.94 -10.36
N PHE A 87 6.34 2.20 -10.16
CA PHE A 87 6.38 1.03 -9.30
C PHE A 87 6.82 -0.18 -10.11
N HIS A 88 7.54 -1.07 -9.45
CA HIS A 88 8.01 -2.31 -10.03
C HIS A 88 7.81 -3.44 -9.04
N LEU A 89 7.63 -4.65 -9.56
CA LEU A 89 7.62 -5.82 -8.72
C LEU A 89 9.03 -6.06 -8.18
N PRO A 90 9.16 -6.62 -6.97
CA PRO A 90 10.50 -6.90 -6.43
C PRO A 90 11.25 -7.86 -7.32
N ALA A 91 12.56 -7.70 -7.37
CA ALA A 91 13.40 -8.64 -8.09
C ALA A 91 13.33 -10.02 -7.42
N GLN A 92 13.32 -11.04 -8.22
CA GLN A 92 13.29 -12.40 -7.72
C GLN A 92 14.69 -12.91 -7.42
#